data_6ff8cba7c3a62181c4795d0a3d1a4205
#
_entry.id   6ff8cba7c3a62181c4795d0a3d1a4205
#
_cell.length_a   1.000
_cell.length_b   1.000
_cell.length_c   1.000
_cell.angle_alpha   90.00
_cell.angle_beta   90.00
_cell.angle_gamma   90.00
#
_symmetry.space_group_name_H-M   'P 1'
#
loop_
_entity.id
_entity.type
_entity.pdbx_description
1 polymer ?
#
loop_
_entity_poly.entity_id
_entity_poly.type
_entity_poly.pdbx_seq_one_letter_code
_entity_poly.pdbx_strand_id
1 'polypeptide(L)'
;MSGSRTVTVDTIAGPTEVTGTPSRIVAFGQQWVDALIEFDVQPVGYVSAGSNGDERGLYPWQTEVADDSIMLDASAVDQVGGAVPTEQIASLQPDLILVSGIPSIDPYRGLSDIAPTIFPKAEKVETWESQIETLGRVLDREDDASRIIEEGHAVTDDIEQDYPGLDGKTAVLSQFVFDTQQLAVVADPEDGAAQVFGSIGLTVPQSLVDSPDISHGRIVLSPERLDVLTADLVVMLPNGGTREDLEKLPGFSGLPAASGGGVAVVDFATVVGFNTPSKASAEYSLNKIRPQLEAVAS
;
A
#
# COMPACT_ATOMS: atom_id res chain seq x y z
N MET A 1 -38.81 -15.91 10.42
CA MET A 1 -37.61 -15.46 11.13
C MET A 1 -36.49 -15.54 10.10
N SER A 2 -36.11 -14.43 9.49
CA SER A 2 -34.95 -14.39 8.61
C SER A 2 -33.74 -14.60 9.53
N GLY A 3 -33.06 -15.74 9.39
CA GLY A 3 -31.81 -15.97 10.12
C GLY A 3 -30.81 -14.89 9.70
N SER A 4 -30.15 -14.27 10.67
CA SER A 4 -29.06 -13.33 10.40
C SER A 4 -27.98 -14.08 9.61
N ARG A 5 -27.56 -13.52 8.46
CA ARG A 5 -26.43 -14.05 7.65
C ARG A 5 -25.17 -14.02 8.50
N THR A 6 -24.38 -15.07 8.45
CA THR A 6 -23.06 -15.12 9.07
C THR A 6 -22.00 -15.43 8.02
N VAL A 7 -20.96 -14.63 7.98
CA VAL A 7 -19.81 -14.82 7.11
C VAL A 7 -18.60 -15.16 7.97
N THR A 8 -17.90 -16.25 7.63
CA THR A 8 -16.64 -16.62 8.25
C THR A 8 -15.49 -16.16 7.37
N VAL A 9 -14.53 -15.45 7.96
CA VAL A 9 -13.29 -15.00 7.33
C VAL A 9 -12.11 -15.66 8.03
N ASP A 10 -11.32 -16.42 7.30
CA ASP A 10 -10.09 -17.02 7.82
C ASP A 10 -9.01 -15.93 7.95
N THR A 11 -8.38 -15.87 9.12
CA THR A 11 -7.32 -14.91 9.44
C THR A 11 -6.15 -15.60 10.12
N ILE A 12 -5.01 -14.96 10.20
CA ILE A 12 -3.84 -15.48 10.94
C ILE A 12 -4.11 -15.65 12.44
N ALA A 13 -5.13 -14.96 12.98
CA ALA A 13 -5.58 -15.12 14.38
C ALA A 13 -6.59 -16.26 14.55
N GLY A 14 -6.99 -16.91 13.46
CA GLY A 14 -8.08 -17.89 13.40
C GLY A 14 -9.31 -17.34 12.68
N PRO A 15 -10.36 -18.15 12.52
CA PRO A 15 -11.58 -17.73 11.82
C PRO A 15 -12.32 -16.66 12.63
N THR A 16 -12.77 -15.61 11.93
CA THR A 16 -13.63 -14.55 12.47
C THR A 16 -15.02 -14.67 11.86
N GLU A 17 -16.04 -14.72 12.72
CA GLU A 17 -17.45 -14.75 12.30
C GLU A 17 -18.05 -13.36 12.38
N VAL A 18 -18.59 -12.86 11.26
CA VAL A 18 -19.31 -11.59 11.16
C VAL A 18 -20.79 -11.90 10.90
N THR A 19 -21.66 -11.49 11.82
CA THR A 19 -23.10 -11.76 11.76
C THR A 19 -23.88 -10.50 11.43
N GLY A 20 -24.72 -10.56 10.42
CA GLY A 20 -25.44 -9.42 9.85
C GLY A 20 -24.56 -8.62 8.89
N THR A 21 -24.99 -7.40 8.56
CA THR A 21 -24.23 -6.46 7.73
C THR A 21 -23.68 -5.36 8.62
N PRO A 22 -22.35 -5.25 8.77
CA PRO A 22 -21.72 -4.22 9.58
C PRO A 22 -22.05 -2.81 9.08
N SER A 23 -22.18 -1.89 10.02
CA SER A 23 -22.48 -0.48 9.77
C SER A 23 -21.59 0.51 10.54
N ARG A 24 -20.88 0.03 11.55
CA ARG A 24 -19.97 0.81 12.37
C ARG A 24 -18.57 0.20 12.34
N ILE A 25 -17.86 0.49 11.26
CA ILE A 25 -16.59 -0.17 10.94
C ILE A 25 -15.42 0.71 11.39
N VAL A 26 -14.48 0.11 12.09
CA VAL A 26 -13.18 0.72 12.38
C VAL A 26 -12.13 0.10 11.46
N ALA A 27 -11.29 0.93 10.82
CA ALA A 27 -10.28 0.50 9.86
C ALA A 27 -8.86 0.86 10.32
N PHE A 28 -8.00 -0.15 10.45
CA PHE A 28 -6.55 0.01 10.63
C PHE A 28 -5.83 -0.35 9.34
N GLY A 29 -5.12 0.60 8.79
CA GLY A 29 -4.37 0.49 7.53
C GLY A 29 -5.09 1.16 6.38
N GLN A 30 -4.27 1.83 5.53
CA GLN A 30 -4.79 2.63 4.40
C GLN A 30 -5.67 1.81 3.45
N GLN A 31 -5.26 0.57 3.14
CA GLN A 31 -5.98 -0.28 2.17
C GLN A 31 -7.42 -0.57 2.61
N TRP A 32 -7.67 -0.74 3.92
CA TRP A 32 -9.04 -0.90 4.43
C TRP A 32 -9.85 0.39 4.38
N VAL A 33 -9.20 1.54 4.64
CA VAL A 33 -9.85 2.85 4.45
C VAL A 33 -10.24 3.03 3.00
N ASP A 34 -9.32 2.76 2.07
CA ASP A 34 -9.56 2.84 0.62
C ASP A 34 -10.68 1.89 0.20
N ALA A 35 -10.64 0.62 0.66
CA ALA A 35 -11.67 -0.36 0.35
C ALA A 35 -13.07 0.08 0.82
N LEU A 36 -13.19 0.62 2.03
CA LEU A 36 -14.46 1.12 2.55
C LEU A 36 -15.02 2.24 1.68
N ILE A 37 -14.18 3.19 1.27
CA ILE A 37 -14.58 4.30 0.39
C ILE A 37 -15.06 3.78 -0.97
N GLU A 38 -14.40 2.79 -1.57
CA GLU A 38 -14.87 2.18 -2.83
C GLU A 38 -16.26 1.53 -2.71
N PHE A 39 -16.66 1.12 -1.51
CA PHE A 39 -18.01 0.64 -1.22
C PHE A 39 -18.99 1.74 -0.76
N ASP A 40 -18.64 3.01 -0.81
CA ASP A 40 -19.43 4.12 -0.22
C ASP A 40 -19.75 3.90 1.28
N VAL A 41 -18.83 3.29 2.00
CA VAL A 41 -18.96 3.04 3.45
C VAL A 41 -17.96 3.90 4.21
N GLN A 42 -18.45 4.72 5.12
CA GLN A 42 -17.58 5.57 5.94
C GLN A 42 -17.12 4.82 7.20
N PRO A 43 -15.81 4.78 7.50
CA PRO A 43 -15.34 4.26 8.78
C PRO A 43 -15.78 5.17 9.91
N VAL A 44 -16.23 4.61 11.06
CA VAL A 44 -16.49 5.41 12.26
C VAL A 44 -15.20 5.83 12.97
N GLY A 45 -14.12 5.09 12.71
CA GLY A 45 -12.78 5.40 13.16
C GLY A 45 -11.73 4.76 12.23
N TYR A 46 -10.58 5.40 12.08
CA TYR A 46 -9.54 4.91 11.17
C TYR A 46 -8.13 5.25 11.63
N VAL A 47 -7.19 4.44 11.16
CA VAL A 47 -5.74 4.72 11.11
C VAL A 47 -5.31 4.54 9.66
N SER A 48 -4.74 5.58 9.04
CA SER A 48 -4.23 5.53 7.67
C SER A 48 -2.80 6.09 7.61
N ALA A 49 -2.61 7.29 7.08
CA ALA A 49 -1.28 7.90 6.93
C ALA A 49 -0.67 8.38 8.28
N GLY A 50 -1.48 8.62 9.29
CA GLY A 50 -1.03 9.18 10.56
C GLY A 50 -0.25 10.48 10.35
N SER A 51 0.95 10.58 10.92
CA SER A 51 1.83 11.76 10.79
C SER A 51 2.40 11.97 9.39
N ASN A 52 2.26 11.02 8.48
CA ASN A 52 2.70 11.12 7.09
C ASN A 52 1.61 11.65 6.15
N GLY A 53 0.40 11.86 6.66
CA GLY A 53 -0.75 12.38 5.92
C GLY A 53 -1.00 13.87 6.13
N ASP A 54 -2.21 14.28 5.79
CA ASP A 54 -2.74 15.61 6.09
C ASP A 54 -3.08 15.78 7.58
N GLU A 55 -3.73 16.88 7.96
CA GLU A 55 -4.17 17.15 9.34
C GLU A 55 -5.15 16.10 9.89
N ARG A 56 -5.81 15.35 9.02
CA ARG A 56 -6.69 14.23 9.34
C ARG A 56 -5.98 12.87 9.29
N GLY A 57 -4.67 12.84 9.04
CA GLY A 57 -3.89 11.61 8.89
C GLY A 57 -4.29 10.78 7.67
N LEU A 58 -4.72 11.43 6.59
CA LEU A 58 -5.16 10.80 5.35
C LEU A 58 -4.14 11.03 4.23
N TYR A 59 -4.06 10.06 3.31
CA TYR A 59 -3.29 10.20 2.08
C TYR A 59 -4.02 11.08 1.05
N PRO A 60 -3.29 11.65 0.06
CA PRO A 60 -3.88 12.57 -0.93
C PRO A 60 -5.04 12.01 -1.77
N TRP A 61 -5.15 10.69 -1.88
CA TRP A 61 -6.25 10.03 -2.61
C TRP A 61 -7.48 9.74 -1.76
N GLN A 62 -7.40 9.90 -0.42
CA GLN A 62 -8.47 9.58 0.52
C GLN A 62 -9.40 10.76 0.81
N THR A 63 -9.72 11.54 -0.22
CA THR A 63 -10.48 12.80 -0.08
C THR A 63 -11.94 12.60 0.30
N GLU A 64 -12.48 11.40 0.10
CA GLU A 64 -13.90 11.08 0.33
C GLU A 64 -14.20 10.58 1.75
N VAL A 65 -13.19 10.43 2.61
CA VAL A 65 -13.41 10.10 4.03
C VAL A 65 -14.17 11.23 4.70
N ALA A 66 -15.32 10.90 5.30
CA ALA A 66 -16.23 11.88 5.91
C ALA A 66 -15.57 12.65 7.07
N ASP A 67 -15.99 13.89 7.27
CA ASP A 67 -15.42 14.78 8.31
C ASP A 67 -15.75 14.31 9.74
N ASP A 68 -16.79 13.51 9.93
CA ASP A 68 -17.18 12.93 11.21
C ASP A 68 -16.52 11.57 11.51
N SER A 69 -15.76 11.02 10.58
CA SER A 69 -14.89 9.86 10.83
C SER A 69 -13.74 10.25 11.76
N ILE A 70 -13.48 9.44 12.77
CA ILE A 70 -12.52 9.77 13.82
C ILE A 70 -11.14 9.19 13.50
N MET A 71 -10.14 10.05 13.34
CA MET A 71 -8.74 9.60 13.32
C MET A 71 -8.37 9.04 14.70
N LEU A 72 -7.92 7.80 14.73
CA LEU A 72 -7.45 7.13 15.95
C LEU A 72 -5.95 7.42 16.14
N ASP A 73 -5.57 7.68 17.39
CA ASP A 73 -4.16 7.87 17.73
C ASP A 73 -3.48 6.50 17.92
N ALA A 74 -2.87 6.01 16.86
CA ALA A 74 -2.07 4.79 16.87
C ALA A 74 -0.56 5.05 16.95
N SER A 75 -0.14 6.29 17.18
CA SER A 75 1.29 6.69 17.21
C SER A 75 2.12 5.95 18.26
N ALA A 76 1.49 5.44 19.30
CA ALA A 76 2.15 4.64 20.32
C ALA A 76 2.35 3.17 19.93
N VAL A 77 1.62 2.64 18.95
CA VAL A 77 1.64 1.19 18.65
C VAL A 77 3.00 0.72 18.13
N ASP A 78 3.68 1.56 17.37
CA ASP A 78 5.01 1.27 16.81
C ASP A 78 6.16 1.53 17.81
N GLN A 79 5.85 2.02 19.02
CA GLN A 79 6.83 2.24 20.06
C GLN A 79 6.96 1.02 20.95
N VAL A 80 8.14 0.81 21.53
CA VAL A 80 8.37 -0.28 22.50
C VAL A 80 7.41 -0.13 23.69
N GLY A 81 6.48 -1.07 23.83
CA GLY A 81 5.44 -1.03 24.87
C GLY A 81 4.24 -0.14 24.55
N GLY A 82 4.13 0.33 23.30
CA GLY A 82 2.97 1.06 22.82
C GLY A 82 1.72 0.18 22.78
N ALA A 83 0.56 0.79 22.93
CA ALA A 83 -0.71 0.10 22.99
C ALA A 83 -1.69 0.65 21.95
N VAL A 84 -2.48 -0.25 21.38
CA VAL A 84 -3.64 0.09 20.55
C VAL A 84 -4.64 0.89 21.41
N PRO A 85 -5.25 1.98 20.90
CA PRO A 85 -6.16 2.84 21.65
C PRO A 85 -7.54 2.16 21.87
N THR A 86 -7.56 1.05 22.60
CA THR A 86 -8.75 0.18 22.78
C THR A 86 -9.93 0.89 23.41
N GLU A 87 -9.71 1.82 24.35
CA GLU A 87 -10.78 2.60 24.98
C GLU A 87 -11.43 3.56 23.97
N GLN A 88 -10.64 4.22 23.14
CA GLN A 88 -11.15 5.09 22.07
C GLN A 88 -11.96 4.27 21.07
N ILE A 89 -11.45 3.11 20.64
CA ILE A 89 -12.15 2.21 19.71
C ILE A 89 -13.47 1.73 20.33
N ALA A 90 -13.45 1.25 21.57
CA ALA A 90 -14.66 0.78 22.25
C ALA A 90 -15.73 1.89 22.38
N SER A 91 -15.31 3.14 22.57
CA SER A 91 -16.24 4.28 22.64
C SER A 91 -16.98 4.54 21.33
N LEU A 92 -16.41 4.12 20.20
CA LEU A 92 -17.05 4.20 18.88
C LEU A 92 -18.10 3.11 18.66
N GLN A 93 -18.18 2.11 19.56
CA GLN A 93 -19.12 0.99 19.48
C GLN A 93 -19.10 0.32 18.07
N PRO A 94 -17.94 -0.14 17.59
CA PRO A 94 -17.87 -0.79 16.30
C PRO A 94 -18.59 -2.13 16.29
N ASP A 95 -19.14 -2.51 15.14
CA ASP A 95 -19.67 -3.85 14.87
C ASP A 95 -18.73 -4.69 13.98
N LEU A 96 -17.65 -4.07 13.47
CA LEU A 96 -16.55 -4.70 12.77
C LEU A 96 -15.28 -3.89 12.93
N ILE A 97 -14.13 -4.58 13.06
CA ILE A 97 -12.80 -3.99 13.02
C ILE A 97 -11.99 -4.68 11.90
N LEU A 98 -11.36 -3.88 11.04
CA LEU A 98 -10.52 -4.33 9.93
C LEU A 98 -9.07 -3.94 10.22
N VAL A 99 -8.12 -4.88 10.09
CA VAL A 99 -6.71 -4.64 10.43
C VAL A 99 -5.82 -5.10 9.29
N SER A 100 -4.95 -4.21 8.79
CA SER A 100 -3.90 -4.51 7.80
C SER A 100 -2.66 -3.65 8.02
N GLY A 101 -1.58 -3.94 7.29
CA GLY A 101 -0.36 -3.13 7.31
C GLY A 101 0.37 -3.15 8.65
N ILE A 102 0.19 -4.19 9.45
CA ILE A 102 0.79 -4.34 10.78
C ILE A 102 1.94 -5.35 10.76
N PRO A 103 3.04 -5.10 11.46
CA PRO A 103 4.17 -6.01 11.50
C PRO A 103 3.90 -7.26 12.36
N SER A 104 2.95 -7.18 13.30
CA SER A 104 2.54 -8.26 14.17
C SER A 104 1.12 -8.04 14.67
N ILE A 105 0.35 -9.13 14.80
CA ILE A 105 -1.01 -9.08 15.35
C ILE A 105 -1.06 -8.98 16.87
N ASP A 106 0.04 -9.26 17.58
CA ASP A 106 0.04 -9.38 19.04
C ASP A 106 -0.48 -8.14 19.76
N PRO A 107 -0.10 -6.90 19.41
CA PRO A 107 -0.67 -5.71 20.04
C PRO A 107 -2.17 -5.52 19.79
N TYR A 108 -2.69 -6.11 18.71
CA TYR A 108 -4.06 -5.91 18.23
C TYR A 108 -5.04 -7.01 18.65
N ARG A 109 -4.56 -8.11 19.29
CA ARG A 109 -5.41 -9.26 19.64
C ARG A 109 -6.60 -8.89 20.54
N GLY A 110 -6.44 -7.92 21.43
CA GLY A 110 -7.51 -7.43 22.31
C GLY A 110 -8.66 -6.72 21.58
N LEU A 111 -8.51 -6.39 20.29
CA LEU A 111 -9.60 -5.80 19.51
C LEU A 111 -10.77 -6.78 19.34
N SER A 112 -10.51 -8.08 19.29
CA SER A 112 -11.55 -9.12 19.19
C SER A 112 -12.46 -9.18 20.42
N ASP A 113 -12.07 -8.61 21.55
CA ASP A 113 -12.93 -8.47 22.74
C ASP A 113 -13.92 -7.31 22.59
N ILE A 114 -13.69 -6.39 21.65
CA ILE A 114 -14.55 -5.22 21.39
C ILE A 114 -15.59 -5.54 20.31
N ALA A 115 -15.12 -6.08 19.17
CA ALA A 115 -15.96 -6.45 18.03
C ALA A 115 -15.28 -7.54 17.18
N PRO A 116 -16.02 -8.25 16.30
CA PRO A 116 -15.42 -9.12 15.31
C PRO A 116 -14.28 -8.38 14.59
N THR A 117 -13.09 -8.98 14.57
CA THR A 117 -11.89 -8.35 14.01
C THR A 117 -11.33 -9.21 12.88
N ILE A 118 -11.25 -8.65 11.68
CA ILE A 118 -10.60 -9.28 10.53
C ILE A 118 -9.15 -8.86 10.52
N PHE A 119 -8.28 -9.81 10.85
CA PHE A 119 -6.83 -9.69 10.72
C PHE A 119 -6.37 -10.15 9.33
N PRO A 120 -5.12 -9.86 8.92
CA PRO A 120 -4.55 -10.42 7.70
C PRO A 120 -4.65 -11.96 7.67
N LYS A 121 -4.73 -12.55 6.48
CA LYS A 121 -4.76 -14.00 6.30
C LYS A 121 -3.40 -14.66 6.53
N ALA A 122 -2.32 -13.91 6.32
CA ALA A 122 -0.94 -14.35 6.48
C ALA A 122 -0.04 -13.18 6.91
N GLU A 123 1.24 -13.47 7.18
CA GLU A 123 2.25 -12.44 7.46
C GLU A 123 2.65 -11.61 6.22
N LYS A 124 2.21 -12.01 5.03
CA LYS A 124 2.40 -11.24 3.79
C LYS A 124 1.33 -10.17 3.65
N VAL A 125 1.68 -9.09 2.97
CA VAL A 125 0.70 -8.07 2.55
C VAL A 125 -0.33 -8.75 1.63
N GLU A 126 -1.61 -8.60 1.99
CA GLU A 126 -2.70 -9.09 1.14
C GLU A 126 -2.86 -8.19 -0.09
N THR A 127 -3.27 -8.78 -1.20
CA THR A 127 -3.63 -8.01 -2.37
C THR A 127 -4.90 -7.20 -2.08
N TRP A 128 -5.00 -6.05 -2.70
CA TRP A 128 -6.18 -5.19 -2.52
C TRP A 128 -7.46 -5.87 -3.03
N GLU A 129 -7.38 -6.69 -4.07
CA GLU A 129 -8.51 -7.49 -4.57
C GLU A 129 -9.03 -8.44 -3.50
N SER A 130 -8.13 -9.14 -2.79
CA SER A 130 -8.52 -10.04 -1.69
C SER A 130 -9.25 -9.31 -0.57
N GLN A 131 -8.86 -8.06 -0.29
CA GLN A 131 -9.53 -7.22 0.70
C GLN A 131 -10.91 -6.75 0.19
N ILE A 132 -11.01 -6.32 -1.06
CA ILE A 132 -12.29 -5.96 -1.71
C ILE A 132 -13.25 -7.15 -1.72
N GLU A 133 -12.79 -8.35 -2.12
CA GLU A 133 -13.60 -9.57 -2.09
C GLU A 133 -14.09 -9.91 -0.67
N THR A 134 -13.19 -9.79 0.32
CA THR A 134 -13.51 -10.04 1.72
C THR A 134 -14.57 -9.06 2.22
N LEU A 135 -14.41 -7.77 1.93
CA LEU A 135 -15.35 -6.74 2.31
C LEU A 135 -16.70 -6.89 1.58
N GLY A 136 -16.69 -7.22 0.29
CA GLY A 136 -17.89 -7.52 -0.49
C GLY A 136 -18.72 -8.63 0.13
N ARG A 137 -18.07 -9.75 0.49
CA ARG A 137 -18.74 -10.86 1.20
C ARG A 137 -19.32 -10.42 2.56
N VAL A 138 -18.57 -9.65 3.33
CA VAL A 138 -19.00 -9.19 4.66
C VAL A 138 -20.17 -8.21 4.57
N LEU A 139 -20.16 -7.33 3.57
CA LEU A 139 -21.21 -6.34 3.34
C LEU A 139 -22.43 -6.88 2.56
N ASP A 140 -22.40 -8.13 2.09
CA ASP A 140 -23.42 -8.71 1.17
C ASP A 140 -23.50 -7.95 -0.17
N ARG A 141 -22.33 -7.60 -0.73
CA ARG A 141 -22.15 -6.75 -1.92
C ARG A 141 -21.07 -7.32 -2.85
N GLU A 142 -21.12 -8.62 -3.13
CA GLU A 142 -20.11 -9.33 -3.96
C GLU A 142 -20.10 -8.82 -5.41
N ASP A 143 -21.25 -8.39 -5.95
CA ASP A 143 -21.31 -7.78 -7.29
C ASP A 143 -20.58 -6.43 -7.34
N ASP A 144 -20.69 -5.63 -6.28
CA ASP A 144 -19.91 -4.39 -6.17
C ASP A 144 -18.40 -4.67 -6.06
N ALA A 145 -18.03 -5.71 -5.30
CA ALA A 145 -16.62 -6.11 -5.21
C ALA A 145 -16.05 -6.46 -6.59
N SER A 146 -16.77 -7.24 -7.39
CA SER A 146 -16.36 -7.59 -8.75
C SER A 146 -16.19 -6.35 -9.63
N ARG A 147 -17.15 -5.44 -9.59
CA ARG A 147 -17.09 -4.17 -10.32
C ARG A 147 -15.88 -3.30 -9.90
N ILE A 148 -15.63 -3.15 -8.60
CA ILE A 148 -14.50 -2.36 -8.07
C ILE A 148 -13.17 -2.95 -8.54
N ILE A 149 -13.04 -4.29 -8.55
CA ILE A 149 -11.84 -4.98 -9.03
C ILE A 149 -11.65 -4.75 -10.53
N GLU A 150 -12.71 -4.91 -11.33
CA GLU A 150 -12.66 -4.64 -12.78
C GLU A 150 -12.25 -3.18 -13.07
N GLU A 151 -12.83 -2.21 -12.35
CA GLU A 151 -12.45 -0.80 -12.48
C GLU A 151 -10.99 -0.53 -12.08
N GLY A 152 -10.49 -1.22 -11.05
CA GLY A 152 -9.09 -1.09 -10.63
C GLY A 152 -8.11 -1.66 -11.67
N HIS A 153 -8.44 -2.79 -12.27
CA HIS A 153 -7.64 -3.36 -13.36
C HIS A 153 -7.66 -2.46 -14.61
N ALA A 154 -8.80 -1.85 -14.92
CA ALA A 154 -8.90 -0.93 -16.05
C ALA A 154 -7.91 0.25 -15.96
N VAL A 155 -7.54 0.71 -14.75
CA VAL A 155 -6.53 1.77 -14.56
C VAL A 155 -5.17 1.36 -15.12
N THR A 156 -4.76 0.11 -14.89
CA THR A 156 -3.47 -0.41 -15.37
C THR A 156 -3.54 -0.83 -16.84
N ASP A 157 -4.66 -1.39 -17.27
CA ASP A 157 -4.91 -1.75 -18.67
C ASP A 157 -4.86 -0.51 -19.60
N ASP A 158 -5.41 0.61 -19.15
CA ASP A 158 -5.36 1.89 -19.89
C ASP A 158 -3.92 2.38 -20.05
N ILE A 159 -3.08 2.24 -19.00
CA ILE A 159 -1.65 2.61 -19.08
C ILE A 159 -0.89 1.69 -20.02
N GLU A 160 -1.12 0.38 -19.97
CA GLU A 160 -0.50 -0.58 -20.88
C GLU A 160 -0.86 -0.28 -22.35
N GLN A 161 -2.12 0.08 -22.60
CA GLN A 161 -2.58 0.49 -23.94
C GLN A 161 -1.99 1.82 -24.41
N ASP A 162 -1.90 2.82 -23.51
CA ASP A 162 -1.33 4.13 -23.80
C ASP A 162 0.19 4.06 -24.09
N TYR A 163 0.89 3.13 -23.40
CA TYR A 163 2.35 3.01 -23.40
C TYR A 163 2.82 1.59 -23.73
N PRO A 164 2.50 1.04 -24.92
CA PRO A 164 2.86 -0.34 -25.29
C PRO A 164 4.37 -0.60 -25.33
N GLY A 165 5.19 0.45 -25.38
CA GLY A 165 6.65 0.33 -25.32
C GLY A 165 7.20 0.01 -23.93
N LEU A 166 6.35 -0.09 -22.89
CA LEU A 166 6.74 -0.54 -21.55
C LEU A 166 6.93 -2.07 -21.50
N ASP A 167 6.26 -2.81 -22.38
CA ASP A 167 6.37 -4.28 -22.40
C ASP A 167 7.81 -4.74 -22.57
N GLY A 168 8.26 -5.59 -21.64
CA GLY A 168 9.62 -6.11 -21.58
C GLY A 168 10.67 -5.16 -21.00
N LYS A 169 10.29 -3.95 -20.59
CA LYS A 169 11.15 -3.03 -19.85
C LYS A 169 11.18 -3.39 -18.36
N THR A 170 12.12 -2.77 -17.64
CA THR A 170 12.34 -3.04 -16.22
C THR A 170 12.04 -1.83 -15.36
N ALA A 171 11.51 -2.07 -14.14
CA ALA A 171 11.24 -1.03 -13.17
C ALA A 171 11.69 -1.43 -11.78
N VAL A 172 12.03 -0.43 -10.96
CA VAL A 172 12.37 -0.64 -9.56
C VAL A 172 11.86 0.51 -8.70
N LEU A 173 11.28 0.16 -7.55
CA LEU A 173 10.99 1.10 -6.48
C LEU A 173 12.15 1.08 -5.49
N SER A 174 12.63 2.28 -5.13
CA SER A 174 13.75 2.45 -4.22
C SER A 174 13.54 3.66 -3.30
N GLN A 175 14.27 3.68 -2.20
CA GLN A 175 14.41 4.87 -1.38
C GLN A 175 15.87 5.07 -0.96
N PHE A 176 16.30 6.31 -0.91
CA PHE A 176 17.57 6.68 -0.29
C PHE A 176 17.29 7.38 1.04
N VAL A 177 17.73 6.76 2.14
CA VAL A 177 17.55 7.28 3.49
C VAL A 177 18.76 8.11 3.84
N PHE A 178 18.62 9.43 3.84
CA PHE A 178 19.75 10.37 4.05
C PHE A 178 20.33 10.29 5.47
N ASP A 179 19.50 10.06 6.48
CA ASP A 179 19.97 9.99 7.89
C ASP A 179 20.91 8.80 8.13
N THR A 180 20.62 7.66 7.52
CA THR A 180 21.43 6.43 7.68
C THR A 180 22.36 6.17 6.51
N GLN A 181 22.30 6.99 5.47
CA GLN A 181 23.08 6.83 4.22
C GLN A 181 22.89 5.43 3.63
N GLN A 182 21.65 5.02 3.49
CA GLN A 182 21.29 3.69 2.96
C GLN A 182 20.37 3.79 1.74
N LEU A 183 20.64 2.92 0.77
CA LEU A 183 19.78 2.67 -0.37
C LEU A 183 18.96 1.39 -0.10
N ALA A 184 17.65 1.50 -0.03
CA ALA A 184 16.74 0.35 0.02
C ALA A 184 16.05 0.19 -1.33
N VAL A 185 16.02 -1.04 -1.84
CA VAL A 185 15.52 -1.39 -3.18
C VAL A 185 14.54 -2.55 -3.07
N VAL A 186 13.38 -2.43 -3.68
CA VAL A 186 12.42 -3.54 -3.82
C VAL A 186 12.98 -4.55 -4.82
N ALA A 187 13.11 -5.81 -4.41
CA ALA A 187 13.68 -6.89 -5.21
C ALA A 187 12.74 -8.11 -5.35
N ASP A 188 11.71 -8.22 -4.50
CA ASP A 188 10.73 -9.30 -4.57
C ASP A 188 9.69 -9.00 -5.66
N PRO A 189 9.52 -9.87 -6.66
CA PRO A 189 8.47 -9.71 -7.68
C PRO A 189 7.04 -9.79 -7.10
N GLU A 190 6.86 -10.35 -5.89
CA GLU A 190 5.58 -10.41 -5.19
C GLU A 190 5.30 -9.17 -4.31
N ASP A 191 6.23 -8.20 -4.23
CA ASP A 191 6.00 -6.93 -3.53
C ASP A 191 4.94 -6.10 -4.27
N GLY A 192 4.15 -5.32 -3.51
CA GLY A 192 3.07 -4.52 -4.09
C GLY A 192 3.52 -3.62 -5.24
N ALA A 193 4.68 -2.98 -5.10
CA ALA A 193 5.23 -2.13 -6.15
C ALA A 193 5.59 -2.94 -7.42
N ALA A 194 6.18 -4.11 -7.25
CA ALA A 194 6.52 -4.99 -8.37
C ALA A 194 5.27 -5.50 -9.09
N GLN A 195 4.18 -5.77 -8.35
CA GLN A 195 2.90 -6.16 -8.93
C GLN A 195 2.26 -5.03 -9.72
N VAL A 196 2.26 -3.79 -9.21
CA VAL A 196 1.76 -2.62 -9.94
C VAL A 196 2.58 -2.38 -11.21
N PHE A 197 3.91 -2.49 -11.16
CA PHE A 197 4.74 -2.40 -12.36
C PHE A 197 4.47 -3.55 -13.34
N GLY A 198 4.28 -4.77 -12.82
CA GLY A 198 3.93 -5.94 -13.62
C GLY A 198 2.63 -5.79 -14.38
N SER A 199 1.62 -5.16 -13.78
CA SER A 199 0.30 -4.93 -14.43
C SER A 199 0.34 -3.91 -15.57
N ILE A 200 1.46 -3.20 -15.78
CA ILE A 200 1.68 -2.28 -16.89
C ILE A 200 2.85 -2.74 -17.79
N GLY A 201 3.21 -4.03 -17.75
CA GLY A 201 4.22 -4.64 -18.64
C GLY A 201 5.67 -4.51 -18.18
N LEU A 202 5.94 -3.92 -17.01
CA LEU A 202 7.30 -3.74 -16.48
C LEU A 202 7.68 -4.89 -15.53
N THR A 203 8.96 -5.24 -15.48
CA THR A 203 9.45 -6.31 -14.57
C THR A 203 10.59 -5.82 -13.69
N VAL A 204 10.75 -6.42 -12.51
CA VAL A 204 11.93 -6.18 -11.66
C VAL A 204 13.17 -6.74 -12.36
N PRO A 205 14.30 -6.01 -12.41
CA PRO A 205 15.55 -6.54 -13.01
C PRO A 205 15.95 -7.88 -12.37
N GLN A 206 16.23 -8.89 -13.21
CA GLN A 206 16.57 -10.23 -12.73
C GLN A 206 17.79 -10.24 -11.81
N SER A 207 18.74 -9.32 -12.00
CA SER A 207 19.92 -9.17 -11.13
C SER A 207 19.58 -8.78 -9.69
N LEU A 208 18.43 -8.11 -9.47
CA LEU A 208 17.93 -7.81 -8.14
C LEU A 208 17.19 -9.00 -7.54
N VAL A 209 16.35 -9.67 -8.36
CA VAL A 209 15.59 -10.87 -7.93
C VAL A 209 16.54 -12.00 -7.48
N ASP A 210 17.65 -12.18 -8.17
CA ASP A 210 18.65 -13.23 -7.86
C ASP A 210 19.67 -12.81 -6.80
N SER A 211 19.54 -11.64 -6.21
CA SER A 211 20.51 -11.13 -5.22
C SER A 211 20.49 -11.97 -3.95
N PRO A 212 21.67 -12.41 -3.46
CA PRO A 212 21.76 -13.11 -2.18
C PRO A 212 21.50 -12.21 -0.96
N ASP A 213 21.46 -10.90 -1.15
CA ASP A 213 21.29 -9.89 -0.09
C ASP A 213 19.83 -9.54 0.18
N ILE A 214 18.87 -10.26 -0.45
CA ILE A 214 17.43 -10.03 -0.24
C ILE A 214 17.06 -10.44 1.19
N SER A 215 16.47 -9.50 1.91
CA SER A 215 15.85 -9.74 3.22
C SER A 215 14.45 -9.08 3.23
N HIS A 216 13.43 -9.86 3.52
CA HIS A 216 12.02 -9.41 3.53
C HIS A 216 11.63 -8.67 2.22
N GLY A 217 12.03 -9.24 1.07
CA GLY A 217 11.72 -8.69 -0.25
C GLY A 217 12.53 -7.46 -0.67
N ARG A 218 13.49 -7.02 0.13
CA ARG A 218 14.29 -5.81 -0.11
C ARG A 218 15.77 -6.07 0.00
N ILE A 219 16.54 -5.24 -0.73
CA ILE A 219 18.00 -5.17 -0.60
C ILE A 219 18.33 -3.83 0.04
N VAL A 220 19.18 -3.83 1.08
CA VAL A 220 19.69 -2.62 1.73
C VAL A 220 21.19 -2.52 1.50
N LEU A 221 21.63 -1.43 0.89
CA LEU A 221 22.99 -1.22 0.40
C LEU A 221 23.56 0.11 0.88
N SER A 222 24.90 0.23 0.78
CA SER A 222 25.59 1.51 0.95
C SER A 222 25.34 2.47 -0.22
N PRO A 223 25.51 3.79 -0.04
CA PRO A 223 25.25 4.78 -1.08
C PRO A 223 26.11 4.64 -2.33
N GLU A 224 27.26 3.96 -2.21
CA GLU A 224 28.18 3.71 -3.32
C GLU A 224 27.63 2.68 -4.30
N ARG A 225 26.56 1.97 -3.92
CA ARG A 225 25.96 0.89 -4.70
C ARG A 225 24.72 1.33 -5.52
N LEU A 226 24.66 2.61 -5.91
CA LEU A 226 23.63 3.07 -6.87
C LEU A 226 23.72 2.34 -8.23
N ASP A 227 24.89 1.77 -8.54
CA ASP A 227 25.13 0.94 -9.74
C ASP A 227 24.18 -0.26 -9.90
N VAL A 228 23.54 -0.73 -8.80
CA VAL A 228 22.56 -1.83 -8.86
C VAL A 228 21.22 -1.41 -9.49
N LEU A 229 20.93 -0.11 -9.57
CA LEU A 229 19.72 0.42 -10.17
C LEU A 229 19.84 0.46 -11.71
N THR A 230 19.81 -0.71 -12.30
CA THR A 230 19.99 -0.88 -13.77
C THR A 230 18.68 -0.85 -14.54
N ALA A 231 17.55 -0.63 -13.88
CA ALA A 231 16.22 -0.61 -14.51
C ALA A 231 16.05 0.55 -15.49
N ASP A 232 15.14 0.38 -16.46
CA ASP A 232 14.71 1.42 -17.39
C ASP A 232 13.92 2.53 -16.67
N LEU A 233 13.10 2.15 -15.67
CA LEU A 233 12.37 3.04 -14.78
C LEU A 233 12.89 2.89 -13.34
N VAL A 234 13.34 3.98 -12.74
CA VAL A 234 13.74 4.04 -11.32
C VAL A 234 12.83 5.03 -10.60
N VAL A 235 11.95 4.51 -9.76
CA VAL A 235 11.13 5.32 -8.85
C VAL A 235 11.86 5.43 -7.52
N MET A 236 12.20 6.65 -7.08
CA MET A 236 13.05 6.87 -5.91
C MET A 236 12.50 7.92 -4.97
N LEU A 237 12.42 7.56 -3.68
CA LEU A 237 12.11 8.48 -2.57
C LEU A 237 13.40 9.03 -1.97
N PRO A 238 13.61 10.35 -1.92
CA PRO A 238 14.66 10.99 -1.12
C PRO A 238 14.22 11.11 0.34
N ASN A 239 14.28 10.01 1.09
CA ASN A 239 13.83 9.99 2.48
C ASN A 239 14.78 10.81 3.37
N GLY A 240 14.29 11.92 3.92
CA GLY A 240 15.09 12.88 4.70
C GLY A 240 15.94 13.83 3.86
N GLY A 241 15.72 13.91 2.53
CA GLY A 241 16.44 14.80 1.61
C GLY A 241 15.55 15.31 0.49
N THR A 242 16.20 15.87 -0.54
CA THR A 242 15.54 16.45 -1.72
C THR A 242 15.99 15.76 -3.02
N ARG A 243 15.34 16.10 -4.14
CA ARG A 243 15.82 15.70 -5.48
C ARG A 243 17.26 16.16 -5.72
N GLU A 244 17.56 17.41 -5.38
CA GLU A 244 18.90 17.99 -5.56
C GLU A 244 19.96 17.26 -4.73
N ASP A 245 19.60 16.70 -3.59
CA ASP A 245 20.51 15.90 -2.77
C ASP A 245 20.76 14.51 -3.38
N LEU A 246 19.75 13.88 -3.97
CA LEU A 246 19.92 12.66 -4.77
C LEU A 246 20.87 12.89 -5.97
N GLU A 247 20.67 13.99 -6.71
CA GLU A 247 21.46 14.33 -7.90
C GLU A 247 22.96 14.57 -7.58
N LYS A 248 23.30 14.89 -6.32
CA LYS A 248 24.67 15.01 -5.84
C LYS A 248 25.33 13.67 -5.47
N LEU A 249 24.55 12.60 -5.35
CA LEU A 249 25.10 11.29 -5.00
C LEU A 249 26.02 10.78 -6.11
N PRO A 250 27.22 10.25 -5.75
CA PRO A 250 28.08 9.63 -6.73
C PRO A 250 27.38 8.50 -7.49
N GLY A 251 27.37 8.56 -8.81
CA GLY A 251 26.75 7.56 -9.67
C GLY A 251 25.30 7.86 -10.04
N PHE A 252 24.60 8.81 -9.42
CA PHE A 252 23.21 9.12 -9.77
C PHE A 252 23.02 9.52 -11.24
N SER A 253 23.85 10.42 -11.73
CA SER A 253 23.84 10.84 -13.14
C SER A 253 24.26 9.74 -14.12
N GLY A 254 24.88 8.67 -13.64
CA GLY A 254 25.28 7.49 -14.39
C GLY A 254 24.23 6.37 -14.45
N LEU A 255 23.09 6.54 -13.76
CA LEU A 255 22.01 5.56 -13.85
C LEU A 255 21.51 5.41 -15.29
N PRO A 256 21.30 4.19 -15.81
CA PRO A 256 20.75 3.98 -17.15
C PRO A 256 19.45 4.76 -17.37
N ALA A 257 18.54 4.73 -16.39
CA ALA A 257 17.28 5.48 -16.40
C ALA A 257 17.47 6.99 -16.52
N ALA A 258 18.56 7.57 -15.98
CA ALA A 258 18.76 9.01 -15.99
C ALA A 258 18.94 9.58 -17.41
N SER A 259 19.59 8.83 -18.31
CA SER A 259 19.81 9.25 -19.69
C SER A 259 18.53 9.20 -20.54
N GLY A 260 17.59 8.31 -20.20
CA GLY A 260 16.33 8.09 -20.89
C GLY A 260 15.13 8.84 -20.28
N GLY A 261 15.32 9.63 -19.24
CA GLY A 261 14.21 10.30 -18.55
C GLY A 261 13.37 9.38 -17.63
N GLY A 262 13.85 8.16 -17.38
CA GLY A 262 13.17 7.14 -16.58
C GLY A 262 13.39 7.24 -15.07
N VAL A 263 13.95 8.35 -14.53
CA VAL A 263 14.10 8.55 -13.08
C VAL A 263 12.95 9.40 -12.55
N ALA A 264 12.06 8.77 -11.77
CA ALA A 264 10.98 9.42 -11.06
C ALA A 264 11.38 9.65 -9.59
N VAL A 265 11.65 10.90 -9.22
CA VAL A 265 11.82 11.27 -7.80
C VAL A 265 10.48 11.65 -7.24
N VAL A 266 10.02 10.90 -6.22
CA VAL A 266 8.65 10.94 -5.72
C VAL A 266 8.59 11.22 -4.21
N ASP A 267 7.41 11.57 -3.73
CA ASP A 267 7.11 11.76 -2.32
C ASP A 267 6.77 10.43 -1.60
N PHE A 268 6.65 10.52 -0.27
CA PHE A 268 6.35 9.36 0.58
C PHE A 268 4.97 8.74 0.23
N ALA A 269 3.95 9.57 -0.02
CA ALA A 269 2.62 9.09 -0.36
C ALA A 269 2.65 8.23 -1.64
N THR A 270 3.37 8.66 -2.67
CA THR A 270 3.54 7.91 -3.92
C THR A 270 4.19 6.54 -3.68
N VAL A 271 5.22 6.49 -2.83
CA VAL A 271 5.88 5.21 -2.48
C VAL A 271 4.94 4.27 -1.73
N VAL A 272 4.16 4.81 -0.79
CA VAL A 272 3.17 3.99 -0.06
C VAL A 272 2.11 3.45 -1.03
N GLY A 273 1.64 4.27 -1.98
CA GLY A 273 0.66 3.82 -2.97
C GLY A 273 1.17 2.68 -3.87
N PHE A 274 2.47 2.59 -4.10
CA PHE A 274 3.08 1.43 -4.77
C PHE A 274 3.28 0.23 -3.84
N ASN A 275 3.78 0.44 -2.61
CA ASN A 275 4.12 -0.66 -1.70
C ASN A 275 2.90 -1.42 -1.16
N THR A 276 1.81 -0.71 -0.93
CA THR A 276 0.55 -1.25 -0.41
C THR A 276 -0.60 -0.76 -1.29
N PRO A 277 -0.66 -1.23 -2.54
CA PRO A 277 -1.59 -0.70 -3.53
C PRO A 277 -3.06 -0.94 -3.13
N SER A 278 -3.90 0.02 -3.48
CA SER A 278 -5.34 -0.08 -3.67
C SER A 278 -5.66 0.47 -5.05
N LYS A 279 -6.88 0.38 -5.53
CA LYS A 279 -7.30 1.02 -6.78
C LYS A 279 -6.91 2.51 -6.79
N ALA A 280 -7.33 3.26 -5.77
CA ALA A 280 -7.10 4.70 -5.68
C ALA A 280 -5.62 5.07 -5.52
N SER A 281 -4.88 4.34 -4.69
CA SER A 281 -3.46 4.63 -4.44
C SER A 281 -2.56 4.25 -5.61
N ALA A 282 -2.87 3.17 -6.33
CA ALA A 282 -2.16 2.77 -7.54
C ALA A 282 -2.37 3.81 -8.66
N GLU A 283 -3.63 4.23 -8.89
CA GLU A 283 -3.94 5.30 -9.84
C GLU A 283 -3.20 6.61 -9.51
N TYR A 284 -3.25 7.04 -8.24
CA TYR A 284 -2.51 8.21 -7.79
C TYR A 284 -1.01 8.10 -8.09
N SER A 285 -0.40 6.98 -7.72
CA SER A 285 1.05 6.78 -7.84
C SER A 285 1.51 6.67 -9.30
N LEU A 286 0.75 5.96 -10.14
CA LEU A 286 1.01 5.86 -11.58
C LEU A 286 0.87 7.22 -12.26
N ASN A 287 -0.12 8.02 -11.89
CA ASN A 287 -0.28 9.39 -12.43
C ASN A 287 0.90 10.30 -12.08
N LYS A 288 1.51 10.14 -10.91
CA LYS A 288 2.71 10.91 -10.51
C LYS A 288 3.94 10.64 -11.37
N ILE A 289 4.05 9.43 -11.91
CA ILE A 289 5.22 9.02 -12.73
C ILE A 289 4.90 8.94 -14.24
N ARG A 290 3.72 9.40 -14.68
CA ARG A 290 3.33 9.38 -16.10
C ARG A 290 4.40 9.93 -17.06
N PRO A 291 5.05 11.08 -16.79
CA PRO A 291 6.10 11.59 -17.67
C PRO A 291 7.26 10.62 -17.85
N GLN A 292 7.60 9.83 -16.82
CA GLN A 292 8.66 8.84 -16.88
C GLN A 292 8.20 7.57 -17.61
N LEU A 293 6.93 7.16 -17.44
CA LEU A 293 6.36 6.07 -18.23
C LEU A 293 6.39 6.38 -19.71
N GLU A 294 6.00 7.59 -20.13
CA GLU A 294 6.08 8.06 -21.50
C GLU A 294 7.52 8.04 -22.03
N ALA A 295 8.49 8.51 -21.23
CA ALA A 295 9.91 8.52 -21.61
C ALA A 295 10.49 7.11 -21.77
N VAL A 296 10.10 6.17 -20.91
CA VAL A 296 10.57 4.77 -20.97
C VAL A 296 9.92 4.00 -22.12
N ALA A 297 8.66 4.31 -22.46
CA ALA A 297 7.92 3.68 -23.55
C ALA A 297 8.38 4.15 -24.95
N SER A 298 9.13 5.26 -25.03
CA SER A 298 9.61 5.84 -26.29
C SER A 298 10.88 5.13 -26.79
#